data_fc44b3eaade89f7a9f2a4c831e7a8345
#
_entry.id   fc44b3eaade89f7a9f2a4c831e7a8345
#
_cell.length_a   1.000
_cell.length_b   1.000
_cell.length_c   1.000
_cell.angle_alpha   90.00
_cell.angle_beta   90.00
_cell.angle_gamma   90.00
#
_symmetry.space_group_name_H-M   'P 1'
#
loop_
_entity.id
_entity.type
_entity.pdbx_description
1 polymer ?
#
loop_
_entity_poly.entity_id
_entity_poly.type
_entity_poly.pdbx_seq_one_letter_code
_entity_poly.pdbx_strand_id
1 'polypeptide(L)'
;RIVRTLNPFRYRGYYYDTDTGLYYLQSRYYNPKWGRFLNADGYVNANGTLTGYNMYAYCDNNPVNGYDPAGKWTISTGYNISAFLIGGFTWSVNISFDSSGNIAIQTTKANVFEKQSGAIIGPASAGVSRVFSITNCDTVDDLEGIFYNYGASANVYGPVSAGLEANFTPDDEWGGITVSGGVGAGVDIHASATNTETVVKFNPVEWIKGAWKKIKGVFA
;
A
#
# COMPACT_ATOMS: atom_id res chain seq x y z
N ARG A 1 19.38 -27.30 15.70
CA ARG A 1 19.54 -27.63 14.26
C ARG A 1 18.25 -28.18 13.64
N ILE A 2 17.49 -28.99 14.35
CA ILE A 2 16.27 -29.68 13.84
C ILE A 2 15.15 -28.68 13.48
N VAL A 3 14.90 -27.66 14.31
CA VAL A 3 13.84 -26.66 14.06
C VAL A 3 14.06 -25.87 12.75
N ARG A 4 15.33 -25.61 12.41
CA ARG A 4 15.69 -24.91 11.17
C ARG A 4 15.41 -25.74 9.92
N THR A 5 15.35 -27.05 10.03
CA THR A 5 15.08 -27.96 8.92
C THR A 5 13.57 -28.17 8.73
N LEU A 6 12.79 -28.08 9.81
CA LEU A 6 11.35 -28.29 9.80
C LEU A 6 10.54 -27.03 9.47
N ASN A 7 11.10 -25.84 9.69
CA ASN A 7 10.42 -24.58 9.36
C ASN A 7 10.75 -24.15 7.92
N PRO A 8 9.80 -24.20 6.99
CA PRO A 8 10.02 -23.74 5.62
C PRO A 8 10.07 -22.22 5.48
N PHE A 9 9.51 -21.47 6.43
CA PHE A 9 9.53 -20.02 6.42
C PHE A 9 10.88 -19.50 6.97
N ARG A 10 11.66 -18.84 6.09
CA ARG A 10 13.02 -18.40 6.43
C ARG A 10 13.22 -16.91 6.21
N TYR A 11 14.03 -16.54 5.23
CA TYR A 11 14.35 -15.15 4.92
C TYR A 11 13.08 -14.33 4.75
N ARG A 12 12.86 -13.34 5.61
CA ARG A 12 11.72 -12.41 5.61
C ARG A 12 10.33 -13.09 5.63
N GLY A 13 10.23 -14.30 6.16
CA GLY A 13 8.97 -15.04 6.22
C GLY A 13 8.58 -15.75 4.92
N TYR A 14 9.40 -15.70 3.88
CA TYR A 14 9.11 -16.40 2.62
C TYR A 14 9.26 -17.92 2.76
N TYR A 15 8.43 -18.64 2.03
CA TYR A 15 8.52 -20.09 1.94
C TYR A 15 9.80 -20.48 1.19
N TYR A 16 10.67 -21.25 1.86
CA TYR A 16 11.90 -21.77 1.27
C TYR A 16 11.68 -23.22 0.82
N ASP A 17 11.77 -23.44 -0.47
CA ASP A 17 11.78 -24.77 -1.04
C ASP A 17 13.19 -25.38 -0.92
N THR A 18 13.29 -26.44 -0.11
CA THR A 18 14.56 -27.12 0.16
C THR A 18 15.10 -27.89 -1.03
N ASP A 19 14.23 -28.35 -1.93
CA ASP A 19 14.59 -29.18 -3.07
C ASP A 19 15.19 -28.32 -4.20
N THR A 20 14.61 -27.15 -4.44
CA THR A 20 15.06 -26.22 -5.48
C THR A 20 16.02 -25.15 -4.95
N GLY A 21 16.02 -24.88 -3.66
CA GLY A 21 16.81 -23.82 -3.03
C GLY A 21 16.29 -22.42 -3.32
N LEU A 22 15.02 -22.29 -3.69
CA LEU A 22 14.35 -21.05 -4.04
C LEU A 22 13.43 -20.56 -2.92
N TYR A 23 13.16 -19.27 -2.90
CA TYR A 23 12.10 -18.69 -2.08
C TYR A 23 10.86 -18.43 -2.93
N TYR A 24 9.70 -18.86 -2.47
CA TYR A 24 8.42 -18.56 -3.07
C TYR A 24 7.83 -17.30 -2.44
N LEU A 25 7.63 -16.27 -3.26
CA LEU A 25 7.07 -14.97 -2.89
C LEU A 25 5.69 -14.82 -3.54
N GLN A 26 4.80 -15.77 -3.31
CA GLN A 26 3.43 -15.81 -3.84
C GLN A 26 3.34 -15.70 -5.37
N SER A 27 3.73 -14.59 -5.97
CA SER A 27 3.68 -14.37 -7.42
C SER A 27 4.89 -14.88 -8.19
N ARG A 28 6.06 -14.95 -7.53
CA ARG A 28 7.34 -15.25 -8.19
C ARG A 28 8.27 -16.11 -7.33
N TYR A 29 9.20 -16.80 -7.99
CA TYR A 29 10.29 -17.52 -7.32
C TYR A 29 11.57 -16.68 -7.30
N TYR A 30 12.11 -16.44 -6.11
CA TYR A 30 13.35 -15.71 -5.89
C TYR A 30 14.53 -16.67 -5.70
N ASN A 31 15.59 -16.46 -6.47
CA ASN A 31 16.84 -17.20 -6.32
C ASN A 31 17.82 -16.40 -5.46
N PRO A 32 18.12 -16.83 -4.22
CA PRO A 32 19.00 -16.10 -3.31
C PRO A 32 20.47 -16.12 -3.76
N LYS A 33 20.88 -17.08 -4.61
CA LYS A 33 22.24 -17.15 -5.14
C LYS A 33 22.46 -16.14 -6.25
N TRP A 34 21.41 -15.84 -7.02
CA TRP A 34 21.47 -14.88 -8.13
C TRP A 34 20.98 -13.47 -7.71
N GLY A 35 20.33 -13.36 -6.56
CA GLY A 35 19.78 -12.10 -6.07
C GLY A 35 18.63 -11.55 -6.90
N ARG A 36 17.89 -12.42 -7.63
CA ARG A 36 16.81 -12.03 -8.54
C ARG A 36 15.71 -13.06 -8.62
N PHE A 37 14.58 -12.66 -9.19
CA PHE A 37 13.50 -13.56 -9.54
C PHE A 37 13.87 -14.47 -10.72
N LEU A 38 13.29 -15.68 -10.76
CA LEU A 38 13.38 -16.58 -11.91
C LEU A 38 12.38 -16.23 -13.00
N ASN A 39 11.22 -15.75 -12.60
CA ASN A 39 10.15 -15.35 -13.49
C ASN A 39 10.27 -13.85 -13.75
N ALA A 40 10.06 -13.46 -15.01
CA ALA A 40 9.93 -12.06 -15.36
C ALA A 40 8.71 -11.46 -14.62
N ASP A 41 8.81 -10.19 -14.24
CA ASP A 41 7.65 -9.44 -13.78
C ASP A 41 6.59 -9.41 -14.90
N GLY A 42 5.33 -9.47 -14.53
CA GLY A 42 4.24 -9.27 -15.49
C GLY A 42 4.22 -7.85 -16.08
N TYR A 43 4.95 -6.94 -15.45
CA TYR A 43 4.93 -5.52 -15.79
C TYR A 43 6.35 -4.97 -15.98
N VAL A 44 6.59 -4.37 -17.14
CA VAL A 44 7.86 -3.71 -17.46
C VAL A 44 7.87 -2.33 -16.83
N ASN A 45 8.93 -2.00 -16.08
CA ASN A 45 9.16 -0.68 -15.49
C ASN A 45 8.03 -0.19 -14.55
N ALA A 46 7.48 -1.08 -13.73
CA ALA A 46 6.40 -0.78 -12.80
C ALA A 46 6.70 0.40 -11.84
N ASN A 47 7.98 0.60 -11.49
CA ASN A 47 8.42 1.68 -10.60
C ASN A 47 8.98 2.93 -11.29
N GLY A 48 8.95 3.01 -12.63
CA GLY A 48 9.43 4.16 -13.40
C GLY A 48 10.94 4.42 -13.32
N THR A 49 11.72 3.53 -12.71
CA THR A 49 13.17 3.65 -12.56
C THR A 49 13.92 2.88 -13.64
N LEU A 50 15.22 3.16 -13.83
CA LEU A 50 16.07 2.37 -14.75
C LEU A 50 16.16 0.90 -14.32
N THR A 51 16.10 0.63 -13.02
CA THR A 51 16.06 -0.73 -12.46
C THR A 51 14.73 -1.42 -12.71
N GLY A 52 13.63 -0.69 -12.85
CA GLY A 52 12.31 -1.21 -13.19
C GLY A 52 12.19 -1.83 -14.59
N TYR A 53 13.13 -1.53 -15.51
CA TYR A 53 13.23 -2.26 -16.77
C TYR A 53 13.81 -3.67 -16.61
N ASN A 54 14.44 -3.95 -15.47
CA ASN A 54 14.89 -5.29 -15.15
C ASN A 54 13.75 -6.10 -14.50
N MET A 55 12.96 -6.75 -15.32
CA MET A 55 11.79 -7.55 -14.91
C MET A 55 12.12 -8.68 -13.92
N TYR A 56 13.38 -8.96 -13.68
CA TYR A 56 13.86 -9.98 -12.75
C TYR A 56 14.44 -9.38 -11.46
N ALA A 57 14.50 -8.06 -11.33
CA ALA A 57 15.05 -7.40 -10.14
C ALA A 57 14.19 -7.68 -8.91
N TYR A 58 14.85 -7.97 -7.79
CA TYR A 58 14.23 -8.04 -6.48
C TYR A 58 14.59 -6.78 -5.69
N CYS A 59 13.58 -6.04 -5.21
CA CYS A 59 13.75 -4.81 -4.44
C CYS A 59 14.72 -3.81 -5.11
N ASP A 60 14.60 -3.56 -6.41
CA ASP A 60 15.48 -2.68 -7.19
C ASP A 60 16.99 -3.04 -7.05
N ASN A 61 17.29 -4.33 -6.92
CA ASN A 61 18.62 -4.87 -6.61
C ASN A 61 19.18 -4.45 -5.24
N ASN A 62 18.33 -4.01 -4.31
CA ASN A 62 18.69 -3.66 -2.94
C ASN A 62 17.96 -4.55 -1.91
N PRO A 63 18.24 -5.85 -1.85
CA PRO A 63 17.55 -6.81 -0.99
C PRO A 63 17.85 -6.63 0.51
N VAL A 64 18.83 -5.81 0.85
CA VAL A 64 19.19 -5.52 2.25
C VAL A 64 18.21 -4.51 2.86
N ASN A 65 17.87 -3.46 2.12
CA ASN A 65 17.01 -2.37 2.59
C ASN A 65 15.57 -2.47 2.07
N GLY A 66 15.35 -3.23 0.98
CA GLY A 66 14.04 -3.45 0.39
C GLY A 66 13.35 -4.71 0.91
N TYR A 67 12.03 -4.71 0.93
CA TYR A 67 11.15 -5.83 1.24
C TYR A 67 10.01 -5.86 0.22
N ASP A 68 9.71 -7.02 -0.32
CA ASP A 68 8.63 -7.24 -1.28
C ASP A 68 7.77 -8.41 -0.79
N PRO A 69 6.74 -8.16 0.03
CA PRO A 69 5.97 -9.22 0.71
C PRO A 69 5.28 -10.19 -0.24
N ALA A 70 4.71 -9.67 -1.31
CA ALA A 70 3.88 -10.41 -2.26
C ALA A 70 4.38 -10.34 -3.72
N GLY A 71 5.48 -9.64 -3.96
CA GLY A 71 5.92 -9.30 -5.32
C GLY A 71 5.09 -8.18 -5.96
N LYS A 72 4.24 -7.51 -5.19
CA LYS A 72 3.39 -6.39 -5.60
C LYS A 72 3.20 -5.41 -4.45
N TRP A 73 2.83 -4.18 -4.79
CA TRP A 73 2.61 -3.12 -3.81
C TRP A 73 1.71 -2.04 -4.41
N THR A 74 1.06 -1.30 -3.53
CA THR A 74 0.30 -0.11 -3.90
C THR A 74 0.71 1.07 -3.03
N ILE A 75 0.92 2.22 -3.65
CA ILE A 75 1.23 3.47 -2.97
C ILE A 75 0.08 4.43 -3.16
N SER A 76 -0.33 5.09 -2.09
CA SER A 76 -1.34 6.15 -2.12
C SER A 76 -0.79 7.44 -1.51
N THR A 77 -1.17 8.56 -2.07
CA THR A 77 -0.89 9.88 -1.49
C THR A 77 -2.09 10.80 -1.71
N GLY A 78 -2.37 11.63 -0.73
CA GLY A 78 -3.53 12.52 -0.80
C GLY A 78 -3.65 13.46 0.37
N TYR A 79 -4.86 13.96 0.57
CA TYR A 79 -5.21 14.86 1.66
C TYR A 79 -6.31 14.25 2.50
N ASN A 80 -6.17 14.39 3.81
CA ASN A 80 -7.12 13.95 4.82
C ASN A 80 -7.61 15.15 5.62
N ILE A 81 -8.91 15.18 5.87
CA ILE A 81 -9.56 16.09 6.81
C ILE A 81 -10.20 15.22 7.90
N SER A 82 -9.87 15.51 9.15
CA SER A 82 -10.39 14.77 10.29
C SER A 82 -10.84 15.71 11.40
N ALA A 83 -11.87 15.29 12.12
CA ALA A 83 -12.30 15.95 13.36
C ALA A 83 -12.88 14.92 14.32
N PHE A 84 -12.35 14.87 15.51
CA PHE A 84 -12.72 13.94 16.59
C PHE A 84 -13.00 14.71 17.89
N LEU A 85 -14.13 14.42 18.54
CA LEU A 85 -14.47 14.93 19.85
C LEU A 85 -14.94 13.79 20.77
N ILE A 86 -16.20 13.43 20.75
CA ILE A 86 -16.79 12.24 21.43
C ILE A 86 -17.08 11.15 20.39
N GLY A 87 -17.12 11.53 19.17
CA GLY A 87 -17.19 10.81 17.92
C GLY A 87 -16.46 11.65 16.90
N GLY A 88 -16.38 11.19 15.66
CA GLY A 88 -15.65 11.95 14.69
C GLY A 88 -15.89 11.49 13.26
N PHE A 89 -15.33 12.22 12.33
CA PHE A 89 -15.26 11.82 10.95
C PHE A 89 -13.84 11.96 10.44
N THR A 90 -13.49 11.14 9.48
CA THR A 90 -12.35 11.37 8.60
C THR A 90 -12.81 11.25 7.15
N TRP A 91 -12.26 12.09 6.32
CA TRP A 91 -12.48 12.04 4.88
C TRP A 91 -11.19 12.36 4.15
N SER A 92 -10.81 11.51 3.22
CA SER A 92 -9.62 11.73 2.41
C SER A 92 -9.90 11.56 0.93
N VAL A 93 -9.08 12.24 0.13
CA VAL A 93 -8.98 12.05 -1.32
C VAL A 93 -7.55 11.68 -1.63
N ASN A 94 -7.35 10.54 -2.26
CA ASN A 94 -6.05 9.97 -2.53
C ASN A 94 -5.88 9.68 -4.02
N ILE A 95 -4.64 9.77 -4.49
CA ILE A 95 -4.21 9.20 -5.76
C ILE A 95 -3.39 7.97 -5.41
N SER A 96 -3.79 6.83 -5.94
CA SER A 96 -3.17 5.53 -5.68
C SER A 96 -2.54 4.98 -6.95
N PHE A 97 -1.40 4.32 -6.78
CA PHE A 97 -0.59 3.73 -7.85
C PHE A 97 -0.25 2.32 -7.46
N ASP A 98 -0.45 1.35 -8.34
CA ASP A 98 -0.01 -0.01 -8.12
C ASP A 98 1.20 -0.40 -8.98
N SER A 99 1.80 -1.53 -8.64
CA SER A 99 2.92 -2.11 -9.39
C SER A 99 2.57 -2.51 -10.82
N SER A 100 1.29 -2.60 -11.15
CA SER A 100 0.77 -2.89 -12.50
C SER A 100 0.65 -1.65 -13.39
N GLY A 101 0.94 -0.46 -12.83
CA GLY A 101 0.85 0.83 -13.52
C GLY A 101 -0.58 1.39 -13.58
N ASN A 102 -1.53 0.85 -12.82
CA ASN A 102 -2.82 1.48 -12.67
C ASN A 102 -2.71 2.71 -11.78
N ILE A 103 -3.50 3.70 -12.10
CA ILE A 103 -3.67 4.94 -11.33
C ILE A 103 -5.14 5.07 -10.99
N ALA A 104 -5.45 5.32 -9.72
CA ALA A 104 -6.81 5.54 -9.25
C ALA A 104 -6.90 6.83 -8.43
N ILE A 105 -8.02 7.52 -8.54
CA ILE A 105 -8.43 8.56 -7.60
C ILE A 105 -9.48 7.92 -6.70
N GLN A 106 -9.22 7.93 -5.41
CA GLN A 106 -10.02 7.25 -4.41
C GLN A 106 -10.45 8.20 -3.30
N THR A 107 -11.63 7.97 -2.75
CA THR A 107 -12.13 8.66 -1.56
C THR A 107 -12.28 7.66 -0.44
N THR A 108 -11.79 8.02 0.74
CA THR A 108 -11.92 7.21 1.95
C THR A 108 -12.70 7.97 3.00
N LYS A 109 -13.65 7.33 3.63
CA LYS A 109 -14.52 7.92 4.66
C LYS A 109 -14.58 7.01 5.88
N ALA A 110 -14.57 7.60 7.05
CA ALA A 110 -14.95 6.93 8.30
C ALA A 110 -15.90 7.82 9.09
N ASN A 111 -16.92 7.22 9.66
CA ASN A 111 -17.80 7.82 10.65
C ASN A 111 -17.68 7.02 11.96
N VAL A 112 -17.15 7.65 12.98
CA VAL A 112 -16.97 7.03 14.30
C VAL A 112 -18.31 6.87 15.07
N PHE A 113 -19.39 7.40 14.52
CA PHE A 113 -20.75 7.25 15.09
C PHE A 113 -21.42 5.93 14.70
N GLU A 114 -20.95 5.21 13.71
CA GLU A 114 -21.51 3.90 13.36
C GLU A 114 -20.96 2.81 14.28
N LYS A 115 -21.84 1.88 14.65
CA LYS A 115 -21.62 0.80 15.62
C LYS A 115 -20.43 -0.14 15.32
N GLN A 116 -19.78 0.04 14.15
CA GLN A 116 -18.58 -0.69 13.69
C GLN A 116 -17.29 0.13 13.70
N SER A 117 -17.38 1.42 14.03
CA SER A 117 -16.21 2.29 14.07
C SER A 117 -15.61 2.28 15.46
N GLY A 118 -14.32 1.98 15.55
CA GLY A 118 -13.60 1.73 16.80
C GLY A 118 -13.55 2.87 17.81
N ALA A 119 -12.87 2.61 18.91
CA ALA A 119 -12.70 3.54 20.01
C ALA A 119 -11.68 4.64 19.68
N ILE A 120 -12.01 5.88 19.99
CA ILE A 120 -11.06 6.98 20.09
C ILE A 120 -10.70 7.15 21.56
N ILE A 121 -9.41 7.10 21.85
CA ILE A 121 -8.87 7.32 23.19
C ILE A 121 -7.99 8.56 23.09
N GLY A 122 -8.54 9.73 23.44
CA GLY A 122 -7.77 10.96 23.44
C GLY A 122 -8.64 12.21 23.57
N PRO A 123 -8.06 13.36 23.90
CA PRO A 123 -8.72 14.65 23.82
C PRO A 123 -9.06 14.98 22.35
N ALA A 124 -10.01 15.90 22.18
CA ALA A 124 -10.44 16.35 20.85
C ALA A 124 -9.28 16.68 19.91
N SER A 125 -9.39 16.25 18.67
CA SER A 125 -8.47 16.61 17.60
C SER A 125 -9.21 17.05 16.35
N ALA A 126 -8.62 17.99 15.61
CA ALA A 126 -9.11 18.38 14.29
C ALA A 126 -7.93 18.84 13.44
N GLY A 127 -7.93 18.48 12.17
CA GLY A 127 -6.83 18.86 11.28
C GLY A 127 -7.05 18.55 9.81
N VAL A 128 -6.14 19.13 9.02
CA VAL A 128 -5.95 18.81 7.61
C VAL A 128 -4.52 18.31 7.44
N SER A 129 -4.36 17.14 6.90
CA SER A 129 -3.04 16.52 6.69
C SER A 129 -2.87 16.00 5.28
N ARG A 130 -1.64 15.97 4.84
CA ARG A 130 -1.21 15.18 3.70
C ARG A 130 -0.88 13.78 4.19
N VAL A 131 -1.37 12.79 3.45
CA VAL A 131 -1.15 11.39 3.77
C VAL A 131 -0.31 10.72 2.70
N PHE A 132 0.49 9.76 3.12
CA PHE A 132 1.24 8.86 2.27
C PHE A 132 1.13 7.46 2.84
N SER A 133 0.65 6.51 2.03
CA SER A 133 0.41 5.13 2.42
C SER A 133 1.12 4.17 1.49
N ILE A 134 1.65 3.10 2.07
CA ILE A 134 2.17 1.94 1.35
C ILE A 134 1.43 0.72 1.86
N THR A 135 0.87 -0.06 0.96
CA THR A 135 0.16 -1.31 1.26
C THR A 135 0.73 -2.47 0.44
N ASN A 136 0.51 -3.67 0.90
CA ASN A 136 0.81 -4.89 0.15
C ASN A 136 -0.31 -5.31 -0.80
N CYS A 137 -1.28 -4.45 -1.05
CA CYS A 137 -2.33 -4.68 -2.05
C CYS A 137 -1.74 -4.91 -3.44
N ASP A 138 -2.27 -5.87 -4.16
CA ASP A 138 -1.81 -6.23 -5.50
C ASP A 138 -2.14 -5.16 -6.54
N THR A 139 -3.32 -4.56 -6.41
CA THR A 139 -3.84 -3.55 -7.32
C THR A 139 -4.51 -2.41 -6.55
N VAL A 140 -4.77 -1.31 -7.24
CA VAL A 140 -5.55 -0.19 -6.67
C VAL A 140 -6.99 -0.58 -6.34
N ASP A 141 -7.53 -1.65 -6.94
CA ASP A 141 -8.88 -2.14 -6.65
C ASP A 141 -8.95 -2.82 -5.27
N ASP A 142 -7.86 -3.45 -4.83
CA ASP A 142 -7.78 -4.10 -3.51
C ASP A 142 -7.76 -3.08 -2.36
N LEU A 143 -7.60 -1.78 -2.67
CA LEU A 143 -7.78 -0.69 -1.72
C LEU A 143 -9.25 -0.32 -1.51
N GLU A 144 -10.18 -0.83 -2.33
CA GLU A 144 -11.61 -0.59 -2.15
C GLU A 144 -12.17 -1.40 -0.99
N GLY A 145 -13.21 -0.86 -0.36
CA GLY A 145 -13.89 -1.51 0.74
C GLY A 145 -13.40 -1.06 2.12
N ILE A 146 -13.54 -1.96 3.08
CA ILE A 146 -13.33 -1.66 4.50
C ILE A 146 -11.90 -1.97 4.90
N PHE A 147 -11.25 -1.00 5.56
CA PHE A 147 -9.99 -1.17 6.26
C PHE A 147 -10.16 -0.81 7.73
N TYR A 148 -9.57 -1.61 8.60
CA TYR A 148 -9.38 -1.27 10.01
C TYR A 148 -8.06 -0.52 10.17
N ASN A 149 -8.11 0.64 10.81
CA ASN A 149 -6.99 1.53 10.97
C ASN A 149 -6.71 1.71 12.46
N TYR A 150 -5.45 1.56 12.83
CA TYR A 150 -4.96 1.74 14.19
C TYR A 150 -3.83 2.75 14.17
N GLY A 151 -4.02 3.90 14.77
CA GLY A 151 -3.05 4.97 14.65
C GLY A 151 -3.02 5.94 15.81
N ALA A 152 -2.07 6.83 15.71
CA ALA A 152 -1.91 7.95 16.59
C ALA A 152 -1.45 9.19 15.81
N SER A 153 -1.94 10.34 16.21
CA SER A 153 -1.44 11.63 15.74
C SER A 153 -1.23 12.61 16.88
N ALA A 154 -0.28 13.50 16.71
CA ALA A 154 0.04 14.50 17.70
C ALA A 154 0.57 15.79 17.06
N ASN A 155 0.39 16.90 17.75
CA ASN A 155 1.07 18.15 17.43
C ASN A 155 2.56 18.02 17.77
N VAL A 156 3.40 18.27 16.77
CA VAL A 156 4.86 18.21 16.93
C VAL A 156 5.41 19.58 17.34
N TYR A 157 4.91 20.66 16.71
CA TYR A 157 5.28 22.03 17.03
C TYR A 157 4.17 22.99 16.62
N GLY A 158 3.60 23.69 17.59
CA GLY A 158 2.48 24.61 17.35
C GLY A 158 1.31 23.89 16.67
N PRO A 159 0.82 24.38 15.53
CA PRO A 159 -0.24 23.75 14.78
C PRO A 159 0.23 22.60 13.88
N VAL A 160 1.54 22.34 13.78
CA VAL A 160 2.08 21.27 12.92
C VAL A 160 1.85 19.92 13.58
N SER A 161 1.21 19.03 12.89
CA SER A 161 0.88 17.67 13.34
C SER A 161 1.56 16.61 12.49
N ALA A 162 1.83 15.45 13.11
CA ALA A 162 2.29 14.25 12.44
C ALA A 162 1.52 13.05 13.00
N GLY A 163 1.31 12.04 12.16
CA GLY A 163 0.62 10.81 12.54
C GLY A 163 1.19 9.59 11.84
N LEU A 164 0.96 8.45 12.47
CA LEU A 164 1.29 7.13 11.96
C LEU A 164 0.09 6.21 12.17
N GLU A 165 -0.23 5.42 11.16
CA GLU A 165 -1.39 4.52 11.18
C GLU A 165 -1.02 3.20 10.49
N ALA A 166 -1.46 2.10 11.06
CA ALA A 166 -1.43 0.78 10.46
C ALA A 166 -2.84 0.41 9.99
N ASN A 167 -2.94 -0.11 8.78
CA ASN A 167 -4.20 -0.39 8.09
C ASN A 167 -4.25 -1.87 7.73
N PHE A 168 -5.41 -2.52 7.92
CA PHE A 168 -5.63 -3.94 7.61
C PHE A 168 -7.03 -4.15 7.08
N THR A 169 -7.20 -5.08 6.14
CA THR A 169 -8.52 -5.56 5.74
C THR A 169 -9.12 -6.47 6.81
N PRO A 170 -10.47 -6.64 6.85
CA PRO A 170 -11.14 -7.48 7.84
C PRO A 170 -10.72 -8.95 7.85
N ASP A 171 -10.18 -9.45 6.77
CA ASP A 171 -9.67 -10.83 6.58
C ASP A 171 -8.16 -10.95 6.77
N ASP A 172 -7.47 -9.84 7.12
CA ASP A 172 -6.02 -9.74 7.26
C ASP A 172 -5.24 -10.10 5.97
N GLU A 173 -5.89 -10.11 4.81
CA GLU A 173 -5.25 -10.41 3.53
C GLU A 173 -4.32 -9.27 3.10
N TRP A 174 -4.79 -8.04 3.28
CA TRP A 174 -4.05 -6.84 2.91
C TRP A 174 -3.75 -5.96 4.13
N GLY A 175 -2.59 -5.35 4.12
CA GLY A 175 -2.20 -4.43 5.18
C GLY A 175 -1.23 -3.36 4.69
N GLY A 176 -1.05 -2.32 5.48
CA GLY A 176 -0.15 -1.23 5.13
C GLY A 176 0.14 -0.27 6.27
N ILE A 177 0.92 0.74 5.93
CA ILE A 177 1.30 1.82 6.83
C ILE A 177 1.01 3.14 6.15
N THR A 178 0.36 4.03 6.88
CA THR A 178 0.10 5.41 6.48
C THR A 178 0.83 6.37 7.41
N VAL A 179 1.56 7.30 6.82
CA VAL A 179 2.14 8.44 7.52
C VAL A 179 1.39 9.70 7.12
N SER A 180 1.17 10.58 8.08
CA SER A 180 0.51 11.85 7.83
C SER A 180 1.31 13.01 8.41
N GLY A 181 1.21 14.16 7.76
CA GLY A 181 1.77 15.41 8.24
C GLY A 181 0.93 16.59 7.78
N GLY A 182 0.63 17.52 8.68
CA GLY A 182 -0.30 18.59 8.36
C GLY A 182 -0.39 19.68 9.39
N VAL A 183 -1.54 20.32 9.39
CA VAL A 183 -1.90 21.39 10.33
C VAL A 183 -3.14 20.93 11.10
N GLY A 184 -3.04 20.95 12.41
CA GLY A 184 -4.14 20.51 13.26
C GLY A 184 -3.93 20.89 14.72
N ALA A 185 -4.90 20.52 15.54
CA ALA A 185 -4.87 20.70 16.98
C ALA A 185 -5.27 19.40 17.67
N GLY A 186 -4.59 19.08 18.77
CA GLY A 186 -4.89 17.94 19.62
C GLY A 186 -3.93 16.78 19.45
N VAL A 187 -4.23 15.73 20.20
CA VAL A 187 -3.56 14.43 20.17
C VAL A 187 -4.65 13.38 20.13
N ASP A 188 -4.49 12.38 19.32
CA ASP A 188 -5.40 11.26 19.30
C ASP A 188 -4.66 9.92 19.23
N ILE A 189 -5.27 8.91 19.81
CA ILE A 189 -5.00 7.51 19.54
C ILE A 189 -6.33 6.91 19.11
N HIS A 190 -6.37 6.35 17.94
CA HIS A 190 -7.63 5.88 17.36
C HIS A 190 -7.54 4.47 16.79
N ALA A 191 -8.69 3.81 16.84
CA ALA A 191 -9.01 2.65 16.04
C ALA A 191 -10.28 2.98 15.25
N SER A 192 -10.24 2.87 13.94
CA SER A 192 -11.37 3.22 13.09
C SER A 192 -11.54 2.21 11.96
N ALA A 193 -12.76 2.11 11.45
CA ALA A 193 -13.04 1.44 10.18
C ALA A 193 -13.27 2.51 9.11
N THR A 194 -12.54 2.43 8.03
CA THR A 194 -12.71 3.30 6.86
C THR A 194 -13.29 2.52 5.70
N ASN A 195 -14.02 3.20 4.84
CA ASN A 195 -14.49 2.66 3.56
C ASN A 195 -13.90 3.49 2.43
N THR A 196 -13.23 2.82 1.49
CA THR A 196 -12.60 3.43 0.33
C THR A 196 -13.36 3.08 -0.94
N GLU A 197 -13.61 4.09 -1.75
CA GLU A 197 -14.30 3.98 -3.04
C GLU A 197 -13.43 4.58 -4.14
N THR A 198 -13.30 3.89 -5.28
CA THR A 198 -12.61 4.41 -6.46
C THR A 198 -13.56 5.31 -7.27
N VAL A 199 -13.15 6.55 -7.46
CA VAL A 199 -13.87 7.54 -8.26
C VAL A 199 -13.50 7.42 -9.74
N VAL A 200 -12.21 7.29 -10.02
CA VAL A 200 -11.65 7.16 -11.37
C VAL A 200 -10.44 6.23 -11.33
N LYS A 201 -10.36 5.37 -12.32
CA LYS A 201 -9.20 4.49 -12.55
C LYS A 201 -8.80 4.50 -14.02
N PHE A 202 -7.51 4.53 -14.29
CA PHE A 202 -6.98 4.36 -15.64
C PHE A 202 -5.57 3.76 -15.60
N ASN A 203 -5.17 3.12 -16.70
CA ASN A 203 -3.84 2.62 -16.90
C ASN A 203 -3.21 3.31 -18.12
N PRO A 204 -2.25 4.24 -17.93
CA PRO A 204 -1.64 4.97 -19.02
C PRO A 204 -0.91 4.06 -20.01
N VAL A 205 -0.32 2.96 -19.53
CA VAL A 205 0.42 2.00 -20.37
C VAL A 205 -0.53 1.29 -21.32
N GLU A 206 -1.65 0.79 -20.83
CA GLU A 206 -2.68 0.13 -21.65
C GLU A 206 -3.35 1.11 -22.61
N TRP A 207 -3.56 2.35 -22.18
CA TRP A 207 -4.07 3.39 -23.06
C TRP A 207 -3.13 3.68 -24.22
N ILE A 208 -1.82 3.82 -23.97
CA ILE A 208 -0.79 4.01 -25.02
C ILE A 208 -0.75 2.81 -25.96
N LYS A 209 -0.73 1.58 -25.45
CA LYS A 209 -0.78 0.36 -26.27
C LYS A 209 -2.02 0.33 -27.16
N GLY A 210 -3.18 0.68 -26.62
CA GLY A 210 -4.43 0.79 -27.39
C GLY A 210 -4.37 1.84 -28.50
N ALA A 211 -3.79 3.01 -28.23
CA ALA A 211 -3.59 4.05 -29.22
C ALA A 211 -2.66 3.61 -30.33
N TRP A 212 -1.51 2.99 -29.99
CA TRP A 212 -0.57 2.43 -30.98
C TRP A 212 -1.21 1.36 -31.86
N LYS A 213 -2.04 0.47 -31.28
CA LYS A 213 -2.75 -0.55 -32.07
C LYS A 213 -3.70 0.08 -33.08
N LYS A 214 -4.41 1.16 -32.70
CA LYS A 214 -5.29 1.91 -33.62
C LYS A 214 -4.49 2.58 -34.74
N ILE A 215 -3.36 3.21 -34.41
CA ILE A 215 -2.49 3.87 -35.40
C ILE A 215 -1.93 2.83 -36.40
N LYS A 216 -1.42 1.69 -35.92
CA LYS A 216 -0.93 0.62 -36.80
C LYS A 216 -2.02 0.07 -37.72
N GLY A 217 -3.27 -0.04 -37.25
CA GLY A 217 -4.39 -0.51 -38.06
C GLY A 217 -4.87 0.49 -39.15
N VAL A 218 -4.43 1.76 -39.08
CA VAL A 218 -4.72 2.75 -40.13
C VAL A 218 -3.68 2.68 -41.27
N PHE A 219 -2.49 2.16 -40.98
CA PHE A 219 -1.38 2.05 -41.96
C PHE A 219 -1.18 0.62 -42.49
N ALA A 220 -2.03 -0.33 -42.11
CA ALA A 220 -2.08 -1.69 -42.65
C ALA A 220 -3.29 -1.88 -43.58
#